data_203fcf6c5cb784f545e7a31e5c9a8858
#
_entry.id   203fcf6c5cb784f545e7a31e5c9a8858
#
_cell.length_a   1.000
_cell.length_b   1.000
_cell.length_c   1.000
_cell.angle_alpha   90.00
_cell.angle_beta   90.00
_cell.angle_gamma   90.00
#
_symmetry.space_group_name_H-M   'P 1'
#
loop_
_entity.id
_entity.type
_entity.pdbx_description
1 polymer ?
#
loop_
_entity_poly.entity_id
_entity_poly.type
_entity_poly.pdbx_seq_one_letter_code
_entity_poly.pdbx_strand_id
1 'polypeptide(L)'
;NRADDSRNLHRSAFNWENAKQRTQKGTLPNKLWQGMEELRKMRADECFAPDAWVTTWDTHNPGVLALVRKRGEETLVGLFNFTEYPAGASLDALGGSYRSADGQPVWLADVELEPYQALLVKNV
;
A
#
# COMPACT_ATOMS: atom_id res chain seq x y z
N ASN A 1 1.35 -8.28 40.12
CA ASN A 1 2.58 -7.70 39.59
C ASN A 1 2.39 -7.34 38.11
N ARG A 2 2.70 -6.11 37.73
CA ARG A 2 2.54 -5.63 36.36
C ARG A 2 3.42 -6.41 35.35
N ALA A 3 4.53 -6.95 35.80
CA ALA A 3 5.42 -7.72 34.94
C ALA A 3 4.77 -9.03 34.43
N ASP A 4 3.80 -9.54 35.17
CA ASP A 4 3.12 -10.79 34.84
C ASP A 4 1.90 -10.57 33.93
N ASP A 5 1.49 -9.32 33.71
CA ASP A 5 0.36 -8.99 32.84
C ASP A 5 0.88 -8.75 31.43
N SER A 6 0.50 -9.61 30.48
CA SER A 6 0.93 -9.50 29.09
C SER A 6 0.55 -8.16 28.45
N ARG A 7 -0.50 -7.50 28.92
CA ARG A 7 -0.89 -6.19 28.41
C ARG A 7 0.16 -5.13 28.70
N ASN A 8 0.90 -5.25 29.80
CA ASN A 8 1.97 -4.30 30.16
C ASN A 8 3.21 -4.49 29.28
N LEU A 9 3.43 -5.68 28.72
CA LEU A 9 4.54 -5.93 27.78
C LEU A 9 4.32 -5.22 26.44
N HIS A 10 3.06 -4.99 26.06
CA HIS A 10 2.71 -4.38 24.77
C HIS A 10 2.30 -2.91 24.89
N ARG A 11 2.34 -2.35 26.09
CA ARG A 11 1.99 -0.96 26.36
C ARG A 11 3.17 -0.21 26.96
N SER A 12 4.02 0.32 26.10
CA SER A 12 5.03 1.26 26.56
C SER A 12 4.41 2.63 26.80
N ALA A 13 5.05 3.42 27.66
CA ALA A 13 4.65 4.81 27.85
C ALA A 13 4.82 5.57 26.52
N PHE A 14 3.80 6.34 26.15
CA PHE A 14 3.84 7.12 24.93
C PHE A 14 4.85 8.27 25.07
N ASN A 15 5.77 8.37 24.13
CA ASN A 15 6.80 9.41 24.12
C ASN A 15 6.31 10.60 23.31
N TRP A 16 5.83 11.63 23.96
CA TRP A 16 5.32 12.85 23.34
C TRP A 16 6.40 13.63 22.59
N GLU A 17 7.65 13.58 23.04
CA GLU A 17 8.75 14.22 22.33
C GLU A 17 8.98 13.59 20.97
N ASN A 18 8.94 12.27 20.88
CA ASN A 18 9.03 11.59 19.58
C ASN A 18 7.82 11.93 18.69
N ALA A 19 6.63 12.04 19.27
CA ALA A 19 5.44 12.40 18.50
C ALA A 19 5.53 13.81 17.91
N LYS A 20 6.15 14.76 18.62
CA LYS A 20 6.37 16.11 18.11
C LYS A 20 7.29 16.15 16.89
N GLN A 21 8.15 15.15 16.74
CA GLN A 21 9.06 15.05 15.59
C GLN A 21 8.34 14.72 14.28
N ARG A 22 7.05 14.38 14.31
CA ARG A 22 6.32 14.03 13.09
C ARG A 22 6.34 15.12 12.02
N THR A 23 6.52 16.37 12.41
CA THR A 23 6.60 17.50 11.51
C THR A 23 8.04 17.91 11.16
N GLN A 24 9.05 17.26 11.77
CA GLN A 24 10.45 17.53 11.53
C GLN A 24 10.99 16.66 10.40
N LYS A 25 11.32 17.29 9.26
CA LYS A 25 11.84 16.59 8.07
C LYS A 25 13.03 15.69 8.41
N GLY A 26 13.03 14.49 7.81
CA GLY A 26 14.13 13.54 7.90
C GLY A 26 14.14 12.66 9.14
N THR A 27 13.27 12.91 10.11
CA THR A 27 13.13 12.04 11.27
C THR A 27 12.27 10.82 10.94
N LEU A 28 12.46 9.72 11.66
CA LEU A 28 11.61 8.54 11.49
C LEU A 28 10.14 8.83 11.78
N PRO A 29 9.77 9.56 12.87
CA PRO A 29 8.37 9.96 13.07
C PRO A 29 7.78 10.75 11.91
N ASN A 30 8.56 11.61 11.26
CA ASN A 30 8.11 12.36 10.10
C ASN A 30 7.84 11.44 8.90
N LYS A 31 8.72 10.47 8.64
CA LYS A 31 8.53 9.49 7.55
C LYS A 31 7.27 8.66 7.76
N LEU A 32 7.04 8.20 8.98
CA LEU A 32 5.82 7.46 9.33
C LEU A 32 4.58 8.32 9.18
N TRP A 33 4.63 9.57 9.63
CA TRP A 33 3.52 10.51 9.50
C TRP A 33 3.16 10.75 8.03
N GLN A 34 4.17 10.98 7.18
CA GLN A 34 3.96 11.18 5.75
C GLN A 34 3.36 9.95 5.09
N GLY A 35 3.84 8.75 5.43
CA GLY A 35 3.29 7.51 4.90
C GLY A 35 1.84 7.32 5.29
N MET A 36 1.48 7.61 6.53
CA MET A 36 0.09 7.54 7.00
C MET A 36 -0.81 8.55 6.29
N GLU A 37 -0.32 9.77 6.04
CA GLU A 37 -1.06 10.78 5.30
C GLU A 37 -1.31 10.37 3.85
N GLU A 38 -0.34 9.75 3.21
CA GLU A 38 -0.50 9.21 1.87
C GLU A 38 -1.55 8.11 1.83
N LEU A 39 -1.52 7.18 2.79
CA LEU A 39 -2.53 6.14 2.91
C LEU A 39 -3.93 6.72 3.15
N ARG A 40 -4.03 7.76 3.98
CA ARG A 40 -5.30 8.44 4.23
C ARG A 40 -5.86 9.06 2.94
N LYS A 41 -5.02 9.70 2.15
CA LYS A 41 -5.41 10.27 0.86
C LYS A 41 -5.87 9.21 -0.11
N MET A 42 -5.17 8.08 -0.16
CA MET A 42 -5.54 6.95 -1.02
C MET A 42 -6.91 6.39 -0.65
N ARG A 43 -7.22 6.29 0.65
CA ARG A 43 -8.51 5.79 1.13
C ARG A 43 -9.68 6.71 0.80
N ALA A 44 -9.42 7.95 0.45
CA ALA A 44 -10.45 8.87 -0.02
C ALA A 44 -10.88 8.57 -1.47
N ASP A 45 -10.14 7.72 -2.18
CA ASP A 45 -10.48 7.32 -3.53
C ASP A 45 -11.81 6.54 -3.56
N GLU A 46 -12.60 6.76 -4.61
CA GLU A 46 -13.89 6.10 -4.78
C GLU A 46 -13.79 4.58 -4.80
N CYS A 47 -12.67 4.03 -5.23
CA CYS A 47 -12.45 2.59 -5.27
C CYS A 47 -12.36 1.96 -3.89
N PHE A 48 -12.18 2.74 -2.83
CA PHE A 48 -12.22 2.26 -1.45
C PHE A 48 -13.62 2.33 -0.83
N ALA A 49 -14.62 2.80 -1.55
CA ALA A 49 -15.99 2.82 -1.05
C ALA A 49 -16.48 1.39 -0.73
N PRO A 50 -17.35 1.22 0.27
CA PRO A 50 -17.84 -0.12 0.65
C PRO A 50 -18.57 -0.86 -0.46
N ASP A 51 -19.15 -0.16 -1.41
CA ASP A 51 -19.87 -0.74 -2.55
C ASP A 51 -18.98 -1.03 -3.76
N ALA A 52 -17.68 -0.77 -3.67
CA ALA A 52 -16.76 -1.09 -4.74
C ALA A 52 -16.61 -2.61 -4.91
N TRP A 53 -16.52 -3.04 -6.15
CA TRP A 53 -16.24 -4.44 -6.46
C TRP A 53 -14.76 -4.73 -6.19
N VAL A 54 -14.47 -5.87 -5.53
CA VAL A 54 -13.11 -6.25 -5.16
C VAL A 54 -12.87 -7.68 -5.62
N THR A 55 -11.75 -7.92 -6.28
CA THR A 55 -11.32 -9.26 -6.65
C THR A 55 -9.80 -9.37 -6.61
N THR A 56 -9.30 -10.59 -6.58
CA THR A 56 -7.89 -10.89 -6.83
C THR A 56 -7.67 -11.06 -8.32
N TRP A 57 -6.43 -10.85 -8.76
CA TRP A 57 -6.04 -11.02 -10.16
C TRP A 57 -4.80 -11.85 -10.26
N ASP A 58 -4.69 -12.67 -11.29
CA ASP A 58 -3.52 -13.51 -11.51
C ASP A 58 -2.33 -12.65 -11.95
N THR A 59 -1.24 -12.72 -11.20
CA THR A 59 0.00 -11.99 -11.48
C THR A 59 1.03 -12.84 -12.22
N HIS A 60 0.73 -14.11 -12.44
CA HIS A 60 1.67 -15.12 -12.95
C HIS A 60 2.91 -15.29 -12.06
N ASN A 61 2.84 -14.84 -10.81
CA ASN A 61 3.89 -14.98 -9.81
C ASN A 61 3.25 -15.30 -8.45
N PRO A 62 3.49 -16.49 -7.86
CA PRO A 62 2.86 -16.86 -6.60
C PRO A 62 3.32 -16.02 -5.40
N GLY A 63 4.46 -15.32 -5.52
CA GLY A 63 4.94 -14.41 -4.48
C GLY A 63 4.34 -13.02 -4.53
N VAL A 64 3.52 -12.72 -5.54
CA VAL A 64 2.92 -11.40 -5.73
C VAL A 64 1.40 -11.53 -5.72
N LEU A 65 0.76 -10.76 -4.83
CA LEU A 65 -0.69 -10.64 -4.78
C LEU A 65 -1.14 -9.39 -5.55
N ALA A 66 -2.17 -9.52 -6.35
CA ALA A 66 -2.87 -8.37 -6.94
C ALA A 66 -4.31 -8.33 -6.47
N LEU A 67 -4.73 -7.16 -6.00
CA LEU A 67 -6.11 -6.86 -5.67
C LEU A 67 -6.62 -5.77 -6.61
N VAL A 68 -7.78 -5.99 -7.19
CA VAL A 68 -8.42 -5.02 -8.10
C VAL A 68 -9.72 -4.55 -7.45
N ARG A 69 -9.86 -3.24 -7.34
CA ARG A 69 -11.08 -2.60 -6.84
C ARG A 69 -11.66 -1.74 -7.96
N LYS A 70 -12.95 -1.90 -8.22
CA LYS A 70 -13.65 -1.14 -9.26
C LYS A 70 -14.89 -0.47 -8.70
N ARG A 71 -15.10 0.76 -9.11
CA ARG A 71 -16.35 1.47 -8.86
C ARG A 71 -16.65 2.35 -10.07
N GLY A 72 -17.73 2.03 -10.80
CA GLY A 72 -18.01 2.68 -12.07
C GLY A 72 -16.89 2.42 -13.08
N GLU A 73 -16.33 3.47 -13.64
CA GLU A 73 -15.19 3.39 -14.57
C GLU A 73 -13.84 3.49 -13.88
N GLU A 74 -13.83 3.70 -12.55
CA GLU A 74 -12.61 3.81 -11.77
C GLU A 74 -12.08 2.43 -11.42
N THR A 75 -10.78 2.22 -11.61
CA THR A 75 -10.09 0.98 -11.27
C THR A 75 -8.83 1.29 -10.48
N LEU A 76 -8.71 0.67 -9.32
CA LEU A 76 -7.53 0.72 -8.48
C LEU A 76 -6.93 -0.66 -8.39
N VAL A 77 -5.62 -0.78 -8.61
CA VAL A 77 -4.90 -2.04 -8.52
C VAL A 77 -3.83 -1.93 -7.45
N GLY A 78 -3.86 -2.85 -6.50
CA GLY A 78 -2.81 -2.99 -5.50
C GLY A 78 -1.96 -4.22 -5.80
N LEU A 79 -0.66 -4.04 -5.86
CA LEU A 79 0.32 -5.10 -6.06
C LEU A 79 1.19 -5.21 -4.82
N PHE A 80 1.36 -6.44 -4.32
CA PHE A 80 2.09 -6.69 -3.07
C PHE A 80 3.08 -7.83 -3.28
N ASN A 81 4.37 -7.54 -3.15
CA ASN A 81 5.42 -8.55 -3.15
C ASN A 81 5.64 -9.04 -1.73
N PHE A 82 5.31 -10.30 -1.46
CA PHE A 82 5.47 -10.92 -0.14
C PHE A 82 6.81 -11.66 0.01
N THR A 83 7.72 -11.48 -0.94
CA THR A 83 9.02 -12.15 -0.91
C THR A 83 10.14 -11.20 -0.52
N GLU A 84 11.24 -11.77 -0.06
CA GLU A 84 12.47 -11.04 0.27
C GLU A 84 13.33 -10.72 -0.97
N TYR A 85 12.84 -11.08 -2.16
CA TYR A 85 13.54 -10.86 -3.43
C TYR A 85 12.75 -9.91 -4.31
N PRO A 86 13.41 -9.20 -5.24
CA PRO A 86 12.70 -8.50 -6.30
C PRO A 86 11.81 -9.48 -7.07
N ALA A 87 10.62 -9.06 -7.43
CA ALA A 87 9.65 -9.93 -8.10
C ALA A 87 8.99 -9.22 -9.27
N GLY A 88 8.84 -9.94 -10.38
CA GLY A 88 8.10 -9.48 -11.54
C GLY A 88 6.66 -9.98 -11.48
N ALA A 89 5.75 -9.18 -12.02
CA ALA A 89 4.34 -9.55 -12.15
C ALA A 89 3.81 -9.11 -13.51
N SER A 90 2.86 -9.86 -14.03
CA SER A 90 2.21 -9.55 -15.28
C SER A 90 0.70 -9.64 -15.13
N LEU A 91 0.00 -8.53 -15.41
CA LEU A 91 -1.45 -8.43 -15.40
C LEU A 91 -1.94 -8.02 -16.80
N ASP A 92 -1.41 -8.68 -17.82
CA ASP A 92 -1.67 -8.38 -19.22
C ASP A 92 -3.16 -8.48 -19.59
N ALA A 93 -3.90 -9.38 -18.93
CA ALA A 93 -5.32 -9.56 -19.17
C ALA A 93 -6.20 -8.43 -18.62
N LEU A 94 -5.66 -7.58 -17.74
CA LEU A 94 -6.43 -6.51 -17.12
C LEU A 94 -6.72 -5.36 -18.10
N GLY A 95 -5.78 -5.05 -19.00
CA GLY A 95 -5.94 -4.00 -19.98
C GLY A 95 -5.94 -2.60 -19.37
N GLY A 96 -5.92 -1.58 -20.23
CA GLY A 96 -5.98 -0.18 -19.81
C GLY A 96 -4.62 0.44 -19.51
N SER A 97 -4.64 1.72 -19.18
CA SER A 97 -3.47 2.49 -18.79
C SER A 97 -3.57 2.89 -17.34
N TYR A 98 -2.46 2.84 -16.62
CA TYR A 98 -2.43 3.05 -15.16
C TYR A 98 -1.31 4.00 -14.78
N ARG A 99 -1.51 4.71 -13.67
CA ARG A 99 -0.50 5.57 -13.06
C ARG A 99 -0.38 5.29 -11.58
N SER A 100 0.83 5.41 -11.06
CA SER A 100 1.09 5.36 -9.63
C SER A 100 0.68 6.67 -8.96
N ALA A 101 0.73 6.72 -7.61
CA ALA A 101 0.32 7.88 -6.84
C ALA A 101 1.13 9.15 -7.16
N ASP A 102 2.38 8.99 -7.61
CA ASP A 102 3.25 10.11 -8.02
C ASP A 102 3.02 10.54 -9.48
N GLY A 103 2.04 9.96 -10.16
CA GLY A 103 1.71 10.30 -11.54
C GLY A 103 2.52 9.60 -12.61
N GLN A 104 3.43 8.71 -12.22
CA GLN A 104 4.25 7.97 -13.18
C GLN A 104 3.45 6.85 -13.84
N PRO A 105 3.58 6.65 -15.16
CA PRO A 105 2.90 5.57 -15.84
C PRO A 105 3.46 4.22 -15.38
N VAL A 106 2.57 3.24 -15.20
CA VAL A 106 2.92 1.88 -14.83
C VAL A 106 2.35 0.92 -15.86
N TRP A 107 3.18 0.06 -16.39
CA TRP A 107 2.78 -0.95 -17.37
C TRP A 107 2.51 -2.27 -16.66
N LEU A 108 1.24 -2.60 -16.50
CA LEU A 108 0.83 -3.79 -15.73
C LEU A 108 1.17 -5.12 -16.41
N ALA A 109 1.48 -5.10 -17.71
CA ALA A 109 1.93 -6.31 -18.40
C ALA A 109 3.35 -6.74 -17.98
N ASP A 110 4.14 -5.83 -17.42
CA ASP A 110 5.52 -6.11 -16.98
C ASP A 110 5.88 -5.15 -15.84
N VAL A 111 5.63 -5.58 -14.61
CA VAL A 111 5.88 -4.78 -13.40
C VAL A 111 6.96 -5.44 -12.57
N GLU A 112 7.95 -4.66 -12.15
CA GLU A 112 8.98 -5.08 -11.20
C GLU A 112 8.69 -4.47 -9.84
N LEU A 113 8.73 -5.32 -8.80
CA LEU A 113 8.54 -4.90 -7.42
C LEU A 113 9.79 -5.21 -6.61
N GLU A 114 10.18 -4.25 -5.77
CA GLU A 114 11.22 -4.44 -4.77
C GLU A 114 10.76 -5.44 -3.71
N PRO A 115 11.69 -6.03 -2.91
CA PRO A 115 11.30 -6.91 -1.80
C PRO A 115 10.28 -6.22 -0.89
N TYR A 116 9.20 -6.91 -0.59
CA TYR A 116 8.11 -6.46 0.28
C TYR A 116 7.44 -5.15 -0.16
N GLN A 117 7.60 -4.75 -1.41
CA GLN A 117 6.99 -3.52 -1.91
C GLN A 117 5.48 -3.69 -2.09
N ALA A 118 4.74 -2.65 -1.70
CA ALA A 118 3.34 -2.44 -2.08
C ALA A 118 3.27 -1.32 -3.12
N LEU A 119 2.56 -1.55 -4.21
CA LEU A 119 2.38 -0.56 -5.27
C LEU A 119 0.89 -0.41 -5.56
N LEU A 120 0.39 0.83 -5.46
CA LEU A 120 -0.98 1.16 -5.82
C LEU A 120 -0.99 1.97 -7.11
N VAL A 121 -1.79 1.53 -8.07
CA VAL A 121 -1.95 2.22 -9.36
C VAL A 121 -3.42 2.44 -9.66
N LYS A 122 -3.71 3.51 -10.37
CA LYS A 122 -5.06 3.91 -10.74
C LYS A 122 -5.14 4.04 -12.26
N ASN A 123 -6.29 3.68 -12.84
CA ASN A 123 -6.52 3.87 -14.26
C ASN A 123 -6.56 5.35 -14.63
N VAL A 124 -6.15 5.60 -15.85
CA VAL A 124 -6.16 6.96 -16.42
C VAL A 124 -7.48 7.23 -17.10
#